data_9f0722bdfcfaa070aecb9e8dee4ef556
#
_entry.id   9f0722bdfcfaa070aecb9e8dee4ef556
#
_cell.length_a   1.000
_cell.length_b   1.000
_cell.length_c   1.000
_cell.angle_alpha   90.00
_cell.angle_beta   90.00
_cell.angle_gamma   90.00
#
_symmetry.space_group_name_H-M   'P 1'
#
loop_
_entity.id
_entity.type
_entity.pdbx_description
1 polymer ?
#
loop_
_entity_poly.entity_id
_entity_poly.type
_entity_poly.pdbx_seq_one_letter_code
_entity_poly.pdbx_strand_id
1 'polypeptide(L)'
;MNKRNDAAEAVPGPSRRQIISRLAIATFGSIATGAMSWGKTAQAMVEPPSAGADKLRTSLHQEVDLPAGPHRIYAPLLDSKQFAAFSGAAATIDPAPGGAFSMFGGQITGRNVELVPDQRIVQAWRPGSWSPGVYSIAKFELAAMGSRTRVILDHTGFPEGKFAGLDSGWHERYWERLKKFFS
;
A
#
# COMPACT_ATOMS: atom_id res chain seq x y z
N MET A 1 57.52 7.82 -25.31
CA MET A 1 57.44 6.38 -25.66
C MET A 1 56.89 5.67 -24.42
N ASN A 2 55.74 5.19 -24.32
CA ASN A 2 54.97 4.21 -25.01
C ASN A 2 53.49 4.30 -24.50
N LYS A 3 52.57 4.48 -25.44
CA LYS A 3 51.14 4.36 -25.22
C LYS A 3 50.78 2.87 -24.92
N ARG A 4 49.94 2.61 -23.94
CA ARG A 4 49.03 1.47 -24.00
C ARG A 4 47.62 1.89 -23.64
N ASN A 5 46.79 1.83 -24.66
CA ASN A 5 45.34 1.85 -24.57
C ASN A 5 44.92 0.47 -24.04
N ASP A 6 44.16 0.44 -22.97
CA ASP A 6 43.33 -0.72 -22.64
C ASP A 6 41.88 -0.32 -22.73
N ALA A 7 41.26 -0.70 -23.84
CA ALA A 7 39.84 -0.58 -24.07
C ALA A 7 39.14 -1.68 -23.25
N ALA A 8 38.32 -1.27 -22.29
CA ALA A 8 37.42 -2.16 -21.59
C ALA A 8 36.25 -2.50 -22.50
N GLU A 9 36.18 -3.74 -22.87
CA GLU A 9 35.12 -4.36 -23.70
C GLU A 9 33.79 -4.41 -22.94
N ALA A 10 32.78 -3.73 -23.46
CA ALA A 10 31.43 -3.71 -22.92
C ALA A 10 30.72 -5.01 -23.30
N VAL A 11 30.31 -5.78 -22.32
CA VAL A 11 29.45 -6.96 -22.48
C VAL A 11 28.00 -6.51 -22.70
N PRO A 12 27.36 -6.86 -23.83
CA PRO A 12 25.95 -6.51 -24.08
C PRO A 12 25.02 -7.42 -23.30
N GLY A 13 24.18 -6.82 -22.47
CA GLY A 13 23.09 -7.50 -21.78
C GLY A 13 21.97 -7.95 -22.74
N PRO A 14 21.18 -9.00 -22.38
CA PRO A 14 20.18 -9.58 -23.28
C PRO A 14 19.01 -8.66 -23.53
N SER A 15 18.75 -8.44 -24.83
CA SER A 15 17.64 -7.65 -25.38
C SER A 15 16.28 -8.29 -25.08
N ARG A 16 15.35 -7.49 -24.54
CA ARG A 16 13.93 -7.80 -24.40
C ARG A 16 13.21 -7.74 -25.75
N ARG A 17 13.34 -8.73 -26.58
CA ARG A 17 12.42 -8.95 -27.74
C ARG A 17 12.64 -10.34 -28.27
N GLN A 18 11.62 -11.17 -28.14
CA GLN A 18 11.18 -12.27 -29.01
C GLN A 18 10.59 -13.42 -28.19
N ILE A 19 9.30 -13.34 -27.92
CA ILE A 19 8.47 -14.53 -27.82
C ILE A 19 7.28 -14.26 -28.74
N ILE A 20 7.43 -14.60 -30.00
CA ILE A 20 6.31 -14.66 -30.95
C ILE A 20 6.21 -16.11 -31.43
N SER A 21 5.03 -16.67 -31.22
CA SER A 21 4.30 -17.64 -32.04
C SER A 21 4.96 -18.95 -32.40
N ARG A 22 4.39 -20.02 -31.94
CA ARG A 22 4.14 -21.19 -32.84
C ARG A 22 2.71 -21.66 -32.64
N LEU A 23 1.88 -21.25 -33.58
CA LEU A 23 0.56 -21.78 -33.87
C LEU A 23 0.76 -23.10 -34.64
N ALA A 24 0.37 -24.23 -34.09
CA ALA A 24 0.29 -25.49 -34.80
C ALA A 24 -1.18 -25.77 -35.13
N ILE A 25 -1.53 -25.66 -36.38
CA ILE A 25 -2.82 -26.08 -36.93
C ILE A 25 -2.73 -27.60 -37.20
N ALA A 26 -3.57 -28.35 -36.52
CA ALA A 26 -3.86 -29.73 -36.90
C ALA A 26 -5.36 -29.85 -37.20
N THR A 27 -5.68 -29.91 -38.45
CA THR A 27 -7.01 -30.30 -39.00
C THR A 27 -7.10 -31.81 -38.96
N PHE A 28 -8.10 -32.36 -38.29
CA PHE A 28 -8.71 -33.65 -38.64
C PHE A 28 -10.20 -33.61 -38.28
N GLY A 29 -11.03 -33.76 -39.25
CA GLY A 29 -12.46 -33.88 -39.14
C GLY A 29 -12.88 -35.26 -38.63
N SER A 30 -13.96 -35.29 -37.89
CA SER A 30 -14.92 -36.40 -37.86
C SER A 30 -16.22 -35.89 -37.26
N ILE A 31 -17.27 -36.05 -38.05
CA ILE A 31 -18.67 -35.78 -37.67
C ILE A 31 -19.14 -36.90 -36.75
N ALA A 32 -19.59 -36.54 -35.56
CA ALA A 32 -20.42 -37.40 -34.73
C ALA A 32 -21.49 -36.55 -34.04
N THR A 33 -22.72 -36.78 -34.40
CA THR A 33 -23.93 -36.29 -33.76
C THR A 33 -24.03 -36.84 -32.33
N GLY A 34 -24.29 -35.97 -31.34
CA GLY A 34 -24.63 -36.46 -30.02
C GLY A 34 -24.67 -35.38 -28.94
N ALA A 35 -25.89 -35.09 -28.47
CA ALA A 35 -26.25 -34.58 -27.15
C ALA A 35 -25.64 -33.25 -26.68
N MET A 36 -26.49 -32.23 -26.63
CA MET A 36 -26.31 -31.01 -25.84
C MET A 36 -26.12 -31.37 -24.36
N SER A 37 -24.87 -31.37 -23.94
CA SER A 37 -24.52 -31.30 -22.52
C SER A 37 -24.29 -29.81 -22.20
N TRP A 38 -25.19 -29.22 -21.45
CA TRP A 38 -24.99 -27.90 -20.86
C TRP A 38 -23.84 -28.00 -19.89
N GLY A 39 -22.65 -27.64 -20.34
CA GLY A 39 -21.47 -27.48 -19.51
C GLY A 39 -21.75 -26.43 -18.45
N LYS A 40 -21.87 -26.88 -17.20
CA LYS A 40 -21.75 -26.00 -16.03
C LYS A 40 -20.39 -25.33 -16.13
N THR A 41 -20.38 -24.05 -16.46
CA THR A 41 -19.20 -23.21 -16.23
C THR A 41 -18.88 -23.30 -14.76
N ALA A 42 -17.79 -23.99 -14.42
CA ALA A 42 -17.22 -23.95 -13.09
C ALA A 42 -16.76 -22.50 -12.86
N GLN A 43 -17.62 -21.71 -12.20
CA GLN A 43 -17.16 -20.48 -11.59
C GLN A 43 -16.12 -20.91 -10.54
N ALA A 44 -14.88 -20.56 -10.80
CA ALA A 44 -13.84 -20.65 -9.78
C ALA A 44 -14.35 -19.81 -8.58
N MET A 45 -14.81 -20.49 -7.54
CA MET A 45 -15.05 -19.86 -6.25
C MET A 45 -13.67 -19.36 -5.79
N VAL A 46 -13.49 -18.05 -5.84
CA VAL A 46 -12.40 -17.41 -5.11
C VAL A 46 -12.76 -17.62 -3.64
N GLU A 47 -12.16 -18.62 -3.02
CA GLU A 47 -12.30 -18.80 -1.58
C GLU A 47 -11.83 -17.53 -0.88
N PRO A 48 -12.59 -16.98 0.06
CA PRO A 48 -12.11 -15.88 0.88
C PRO A 48 -10.84 -16.31 1.59
N PRO A 49 -9.83 -15.42 1.73
CA PRO A 49 -8.58 -15.76 2.40
C PRO A 49 -8.87 -16.36 3.76
N SER A 50 -8.35 -17.56 4.01
CA SER A 50 -8.58 -18.27 5.26
C SER A 50 -8.02 -17.45 6.42
N ALA A 51 -8.70 -17.43 7.56
CA ALA A 51 -8.25 -16.74 8.78
C ALA A 51 -6.81 -17.12 9.22
N GLY A 52 -6.30 -18.25 8.72
CA GLY A 52 -4.91 -18.68 8.90
C GLY A 52 -3.92 -17.88 8.06
N ALA A 53 -4.28 -17.50 6.84
CA ALA A 53 -3.41 -16.71 5.96
C ALA A 53 -3.17 -15.30 6.51
N ASP A 54 -4.16 -14.68 7.15
CA ASP A 54 -4.03 -13.34 7.74
C ASP A 54 -3.06 -13.30 8.93
N LYS A 55 -2.86 -14.43 9.62
CA LYS A 55 -1.91 -14.51 10.74
C LYS A 55 -0.45 -14.34 10.30
N LEU A 56 -0.12 -14.75 9.09
CA LEU A 56 1.24 -14.67 8.53
C LEU A 56 1.49 -13.37 7.75
N ARG A 57 0.44 -12.56 7.52
CA ARG A 57 0.58 -11.31 6.77
C ARG A 57 1.34 -10.28 7.60
N THR A 58 2.33 -9.64 6.97
CA THR A 58 3.15 -8.55 7.51
C THR A 58 3.02 -7.28 6.68
N SER A 59 2.03 -7.23 5.78
CA SER A 59 1.70 -6.08 4.95
C SER A 59 0.20 -5.97 4.77
N LEU A 60 -0.30 -4.73 4.65
CA LEU A 60 -1.66 -4.41 4.26
C LEU A 60 -1.66 -3.29 3.23
N HIS A 61 -2.69 -3.26 2.41
CA HIS A 61 -2.96 -2.25 1.43
C HIS A 61 -4.42 -1.81 1.56
N GLN A 62 -4.66 -0.49 1.60
CA GLN A 62 -6.00 0.08 1.64
C GLN A 62 -6.08 1.29 0.74
N GLU A 63 -7.22 1.48 0.09
CA GLU A 63 -7.54 2.69 -0.65
C GLU A 63 -8.81 3.32 -0.09
N VAL A 64 -8.82 4.64 0.02
CA VAL A 64 -9.99 5.41 0.45
C VAL A 64 -10.11 6.71 -0.32
N ASP A 65 -11.31 7.00 -0.81
CA ASP A 65 -11.61 8.27 -1.45
C ASP A 65 -12.17 9.25 -0.40
N LEU A 66 -11.47 10.38 -0.21
CA LEU A 66 -11.87 11.43 0.73
C LEU A 66 -12.39 12.67 -0.02
N PRO A 67 -13.43 13.37 0.49
CA PRO A 67 -14.07 14.48 -0.19
C PRO A 67 -13.32 15.82 0.02
N ALA A 68 -12.00 15.81 -0.16
CA ALA A 68 -11.13 16.98 -0.04
C ALA A 68 -9.94 16.87 -0.98
N GLY A 69 -9.34 17.99 -1.38
CA GLY A 69 -8.12 18.00 -2.17
C GLY A 69 -6.89 17.56 -1.37
N PRO A 70 -5.79 17.17 -2.05
CA PRO A 70 -4.61 16.58 -1.40
C PRO A 70 -4.03 17.40 -0.26
N HIS A 71 -3.90 18.71 -0.42
CA HIS A 71 -3.39 19.61 0.62
C HIS A 71 -4.22 19.53 1.92
N ARG A 72 -5.55 19.52 1.79
CA ARG A 72 -6.45 19.44 2.94
C ARG A 72 -6.40 18.10 3.65
N ILE A 73 -5.93 17.04 2.98
CA ILE A 73 -5.75 15.70 3.57
C ILE A 73 -4.35 15.55 4.14
N TYR A 74 -3.34 16.07 3.46
CA TYR A 74 -1.94 16.02 3.88
C TYR A 74 -1.72 16.74 5.22
N ALA A 75 -2.25 17.95 5.36
CA ALA A 75 -2.05 18.78 6.54
C ALA A 75 -2.50 18.12 7.85
N PRO A 76 -3.72 17.57 7.99
CA PRO A 76 -4.17 16.91 9.23
C PRO A 76 -3.36 15.68 9.63
N LEU A 77 -2.68 15.02 8.70
CA LEU A 77 -1.83 13.87 9.00
C LEU A 77 -0.49 14.26 9.64
N LEU A 78 -0.09 15.55 9.53
CA LEU A 78 1.19 16.06 10.02
C LEU A 78 1.07 17.20 11.02
N ASP A 79 -0.09 17.83 11.15
CA ASP A 79 -0.34 18.89 12.12
C ASP A 79 -0.97 18.35 13.40
N SER A 80 -0.34 18.60 14.54
CA SER A 80 -0.76 18.07 15.85
C SER A 80 -2.20 18.45 16.21
N LYS A 81 -2.62 19.69 15.93
CA LYS A 81 -3.96 20.18 16.27
C LYS A 81 -5.03 19.60 15.35
N GLN A 82 -4.76 19.57 14.06
CA GLN A 82 -5.69 19.01 13.09
C GLN A 82 -5.80 17.48 13.25
N PHE A 83 -4.68 16.80 13.55
CA PHE A 83 -4.70 15.37 13.91
C PHE A 83 -5.61 15.12 15.11
N ALA A 84 -5.43 15.91 16.18
CA ALA A 84 -6.28 15.78 17.37
C ALA A 84 -7.76 16.09 17.05
N ALA A 85 -8.03 17.05 16.17
CA ALA A 85 -9.38 17.43 15.80
C ALA A 85 -10.12 16.31 15.06
N PHE A 86 -9.49 15.64 14.07
CA PHE A 86 -10.16 14.54 13.38
C PHE A 86 -10.14 13.23 14.18
N SER A 87 -9.03 12.93 14.87
CA SER A 87 -8.88 11.66 15.57
C SER A 87 -9.57 11.61 16.94
N GLY A 88 -9.88 12.78 17.52
CA GLY A 88 -10.41 12.90 18.88
C GLY A 88 -9.39 12.54 19.96
N ALA A 89 -8.10 12.49 19.66
CA ALA A 89 -7.04 12.10 20.57
C ALA A 89 -5.82 13.01 20.44
N ALA A 90 -5.13 13.26 21.56
CA ALA A 90 -3.95 14.10 21.58
C ALA A 90 -2.84 13.57 20.65
N ALA A 91 -2.16 14.49 20.00
CA ALA A 91 -0.98 14.22 19.18
C ALA A 91 0.08 15.30 19.36
N THR A 92 1.34 14.89 19.21
CA THR A 92 2.49 15.76 19.04
C THR A 92 3.23 15.27 17.82
N ILE A 93 3.36 16.10 16.79
CA ILE A 93 3.95 15.73 15.51
C ILE A 93 4.94 16.84 15.13
N ASP A 94 6.18 16.49 14.87
CA ASP A 94 7.15 17.34 14.21
C ASP A 94 7.02 17.09 12.67
N PRO A 95 6.51 18.06 11.89
CA PRO A 95 6.20 17.87 10.48
C PRO A 95 7.44 17.99 9.58
N ALA A 96 8.60 17.59 10.04
CA ALA A 96 9.84 17.57 9.27
C ALA A 96 10.26 16.13 8.93
N PRO A 97 11.03 15.90 7.83
CA PRO A 97 11.73 14.64 7.63
C PRO A 97 12.64 14.34 8.84
N GLY A 98 12.58 13.12 9.36
CA GLY A 98 13.24 12.73 10.62
C GLY A 98 12.50 13.16 11.89
N GLY A 99 11.51 14.04 11.79
CA GLY A 99 10.71 14.53 12.92
C GLY A 99 9.96 13.42 13.65
N ALA A 100 9.95 13.48 14.96
CA ALA A 100 9.27 12.50 15.79
C ALA A 100 7.78 12.79 15.88
N PHE A 101 6.98 11.75 16.06
CA PHE A 101 5.57 11.90 16.40
C PHE A 101 5.15 10.97 17.54
N SER A 102 4.11 11.42 18.21
CA SER A 102 3.35 10.68 19.22
C SER A 102 1.87 10.97 18.99
N MET A 103 1.10 9.95 18.65
CA MET A 103 -0.31 10.06 18.24
C MET A 103 -1.20 9.21 19.15
N PHE A 104 -2.51 9.55 19.18
CA PHE A 104 -3.52 8.86 20.00
C PHE A 104 -3.13 8.80 21.48
N GLY A 105 -2.65 9.94 22.03
CA GLY A 105 -2.23 10.00 23.44
C GLY A 105 -1.02 9.14 23.75
N GLY A 106 -0.10 8.95 22.80
CA GLY A 106 1.10 8.15 22.96
C GLY A 106 0.97 6.68 22.61
N GLN A 107 -0.21 6.23 22.16
CA GLN A 107 -0.41 4.83 21.73
C GLN A 107 0.42 4.47 20.50
N ILE A 108 0.66 5.45 19.63
CA ILE A 108 1.44 5.30 18.40
C ILE A 108 2.60 6.30 18.45
N THR A 109 3.81 5.82 18.23
CA THR A 109 5.00 6.66 18.15
C THR A 109 5.81 6.35 16.90
N GLY A 110 6.62 7.29 16.44
CA GLY A 110 7.44 7.07 15.25
C GLY A 110 8.21 8.29 14.79
N ARG A 111 8.63 8.23 13.53
CA ARG A 111 9.31 9.32 12.83
C ARG A 111 8.82 9.43 11.39
N ASN A 112 8.74 10.66 10.90
CA ASN A 112 8.56 10.91 9.49
C ASN A 112 9.85 10.55 8.73
N VAL A 113 9.77 9.63 7.79
CA VAL A 113 10.93 9.18 6.99
C VAL A 113 11.05 10.01 5.73
N GLU A 114 9.93 10.20 5.02
CA GLU A 114 9.87 11.01 3.81
C GLU A 114 8.57 11.81 3.80
N LEU A 115 8.68 13.06 3.39
CA LEU A 115 7.56 13.97 3.23
C LEU A 115 7.65 14.65 1.86
N VAL A 116 6.70 14.34 0.97
CA VAL A 116 6.52 15.05 -0.30
C VAL A 116 5.19 15.81 -0.20
N PRO A 117 5.23 17.15 -0.10
CA PRO A 117 4.03 17.95 0.13
C PRO A 117 2.88 17.57 -0.79
N ASP A 118 1.71 17.34 -0.20
CA ASP A 118 0.44 17.03 -0.87
C ASP A 118 0.45 15.74 -1.73
N GLN A 119 1.51 14.95 -1.68
CA GLN A 119 1.67 13.76 -2.51
C GLN A 119 1.96 12.49 -1.70
N ARG A 120 2.92 12.55 -0.76
CA ARG A 120 3.35 11.34 -0.05
C ARG A 120 3.84 11.62 1.37
N ILE A 121 3.47 10.73 2.29
CA ILE A 121 3.98 10.66 3.65
C ILE A 121 4.49 9.25 3.88
N VAL A 122 5.73 9.09 4.32
CA VAL A 122 6.29 7.80 4.76
C VAL A 122 6.72 7.91 6.22
N GLN A 123 6.26 6.98 7.03
CA GLN A 123 6.48 7.00 8.48
C GLN A 123 7.05 5.65 8.95
N ALA A 124 8.11 5.70 9.77
CA ALA A 124 8.47 4.59 10.65
C ALA A 124 7.50 4.63 11.83
N TRP A 125 6.68 3.59 12.00
CA TRP A 125 5.47 3.61 12.82
C TRP A 125 5.47 2.46 13.83
N ARG A 126 5.10 2.72 15.08
CA ARG A 126 5.15 1.73 16.15
C ARG A 126 4.02 1.94 17.15
N PRO A 127 3.12 0.97 17.35
CA PRO A 127 2.25 0.91 18.51
C PRO A 127 3.04 0.66 19.79
N GLY A 128 2.63 1.27 20.87
CA GLY A 128 3.25 1.07 22.19
C GLY A 128 3.18 -0.37 22.71
N SER A 129 2.25 -1.17 22.19
CA SER A 129 2.10 -2.60 22.52
C SER A 129 3.13 -3.52 21.83
N TRP A 130 3.93 -3.01 20.88
CA TRP A 130 5.00 -3.79 20.27
C TRP A 130 6.29 -3.71 21.07
N SER A 131 7.14 -4.72 20.94
CA SER A 131 8.44 -4.74 21.57
C SER A 131 9.26 -3.49 21.22
N PRO A 132 10.10 -2.98 22.13
CA PRO A 132 11.02 -1.88 21.84
C PRO A 132 11.87 -2.16 20.58
N GLY A 133 12.03 -1.16 19.72
CA GLY A 133 12.83 -1.28 18.49
C GLY A 133 12.10 -1.91 17.29
N VAL A 134 10.89 -2.47 17.46
CA VAL A 134 10.08 -3.01 16.37
C VAL A 134 9.26 -1.90 15.74
N TYR A 135 9.55 -1.59 14.49
CA TYR A 135 8.85 -0.59 13.68
C TYR A 135 8.34 -1.22 12.39
N SER A 136 7.29 -0.66 11.85
CA SER A 136 6.77 -0.90 10.50
C SER A 136 6.86 0.38 9.68
N ILE A 137 6.61 0.29 8.39
CA ILE A 137 6.55 1.43 7.48
C ILE A 137 5.10 1.63 7.04
N ALA A 138 4.54 2.79 7.36
CA ALA A 138 3.27 3.25 6.83
C ALA A 138 3.53 4.32 5.77
N LYS A 139 3.14 4.04 4.52
CA LYS A 139 3.26 4.94 3.37
C LYS A 139 1.86 5.37 2.94
N PHE A 140 1.64 6.67 2.85
CA PHE A 140 0.45 7.27 2.28
C PHE A 140 0.81 7.92 0.95
N GLU A 141 0.06 7.62 -0.10
CA GLU A 141 0.11 8.34 -1.37
C GLU A 141 -1.23 9.03 -1.61
N LEU A 142 -1.18 10.28 -2.07
CA LEU A 142 -2.34 11.13 -2.27
C LEU A 142 -2.53 11.39 -3.76
N ALA A 143 -3.48 10.71 -4.37
CA ALA A 143 -3.81 10.87 -5.78
C ALA A 143 -4.99 11.83 -5.94
N ALA A 144 -4.77 12.98 -6.58
CA ALA A 144 -5.84 13.96 -6.84
C ALA A 144 -6.88 13.38 -7.82
N MET A 145 -8.16 13.54 -7.49
CA MET A 145 -9.31 13.11 -8.29
C MET A 145 -10.33 14.28 -8.38
N GLY A 146 -9.96 15.33 -9.09
CA GLY A 146 -10.75 16.57 -9.14
C GLY A 146 -10.82 17.25 -7.76
N SER A 147 -11.99 17.37 -7.18
CA SER A 147 -12.18 17.92 -5.83
C SER A 147 -11.98 16.93 -4.70
N ARG A 148 -11.69 15.67 -5.02
CA ARG A 148 -11.48 14.56 -4.09
C ARG A 148 -10.03 14.08 -4.15
N THR A 149 -9.65 13.24 -3.21
CA THR A 149 -8.34 12.58 -3.21
C THR A 149 -8.53 11.11 -2.89
N ARG A 150 -7.89 10.24 -3.67
CA ARG A 150 -7.66 8.86 -3.28
C ARG A 150 -6.41 8.81 -2.43
N VAL A 151 -6.57 8.34 -1.20
CA VAL A 151 -5.46 8.01 -0.31
C VAL A 151 -5.17 6.53 -0.45
N ILE A 152 -3.94 6.20 -0.79
CA ILE A 152 -3.44 4.83 -0.90
C ILE A 152 -2.50 4.61 0.29
N LEU A 153 -2.84 3.65 1.12
CA LEU A 153 -2.04 3.24 2.26
C LEU A 153 -1.38 1.90 1.99
N ASP A 154 -0.05 1.87 2.02
CA ASP A 154 0.74 0.65 2.13
C ASP A 154 1.40 0.61 3.52
N HIS A 155 1.03 -0.35 4.35
CA HIS A 155 1.62 -0.54 5.66
C HIS A 155 2.34 -1.89 5.68
N THR A 156 3.67 -1.88 5.86
CA THR A 156 4.52 -3.06 5.69
C THR A 156 5.48 -3.26 6.85
N GLY A 157 5.94 -4.50 7.05
CA GLY A 157 6.94 -4.85 8.06
C GLY A 157 6.41 -4.90 9.49
N PHE A 158 5.10 -4.98 9.69
CA PHE A 158 4.55 -5.21 11.02
C PHE A 158 4.64 -6.70 11.41
N PRO A 159 4.67 -7.03 12.73
CA PRO A 159 4.76 -8.40 13.19
C PRO A 159 3.57 -9.26 12.76
N GLU A 160 3.81 -10.54 12.54
CA GLU A 160 2.77 -11.52 12.31
C GLU A 160 1.68 -11.48 13.39
N GLY A 161 0.45 -11.81 13.02
CA GLY A 161 -0.71 -11.76 13.90
C GLY A 161 -1.25 -10.36 14.18
N LYS A 162 -0.69 -9.30 13.58
CA LYS A 162 -1.15 -7.92 13.77
C LYS A 162 -2.04 -7.40 12.66
N PHE A 163 -2.16 -8.14 11.55
CA PHE A 163 -2.90 -7.73 10.36
C PHE A 163 -4.33 -7.27 10.68
N ALA A 164 -5.16 -8.12 11.28
CA ALA A 164 -6.58 -7.79 11.52
C ALA A 164 -6.77 -6.55 12.39
N GLY A 165 -5.95 -6.39 13.45
CA GLY A 165 -6.03 -5.22 14.34
C GLY A 165 -5.52 -3.94 13.68
N LEU A 166 -4.55 -4.02 12.77
CA LEU A 166 -4.09 -2.87 11.98
C LEU A 166 -5.12 -2.50 10.92
N ASP A 167 -5.67 -3.49 10.21
CA ASP A 167 -6.65 -3.29 9.16
C ASP A 167 -7.90 -2.57 9.72
N SER A 168 -8.52 -3.09 10.78
CA SER A 168 -9.66 -2.44 11.44
C SER A 168 -9.27 -1.06 12.04
N GLY A 169 -8.06 -0.97 12.62
CA GLY A 169 -7.58 0.27 13.21
C GLY A 169 -7.44 1.42 12.21
N TRP A 170 -6.97 1.15 10.98
CA TRP A 170 -6.93 2.14 9.91
C TRP A 170 -8.33 2.58 9.49
N HIS A 171 -9.28 1.65 9.35
CA HIS A 171 -10.66 1.97 9.03
C HIS A 171 -11.31 2.85 10.09
N GLU A 172 -11.31 2.42 11.34
CA GLU A 172 -12.07 3.05 12.43
C GLU A 172 -11.44 4.37 12.92
N ARG A 173 -10.09 4.41 13.01
CA ARG A 173 -9.38 5.54 13.65
C ARG A 173 -8.92 6.59 12.66
N TYR A 174 -8.76 6.25 11.37
CA TYR A 174 -8.33 7.18 10.33
C TYR A 174 -9.43 7.44 9.30
N TRP A 175 -9.86 6.43 8.54
CA TRP A 175 -10.70 6.68 7.37
C TRP A 175 -12.09 7.17 7.72
N GLU A 176 -12.78 6.54 8.64
CA GLU A 176 -14.12 6.98 9.06
C GLU A 176 -14.08 8.38 9.70
N ARG A 177 -13.05 8.64 10.50
CA ARG A 177 -12.89 9.93 11.15
C ARG A 177 -12.51 11.05 10.18
N LEU A 178 -11.62 10.78 9.22
CA LEU A 178 -11.28 11.73 8.16
C LEU A 178 -12.48 12.00 7.24
N LYS A 179 -13.25 10.98 6.86
CA LYS A 179 -14.51 11.17 6.11
C LYS A 179 -15.45 12.13 6.84
N LYS A 180 -15.64 11.91 8.13
CA LYS A 180 -16.48 12.79 8.97
C LYS A 180 -15.89 14.19 9.13
N PHE A 181 -14.58 14.33 9.20
CA PHE A 181 -13.90 15.61 9.35
C PHE A 181 -14.01 16.50 8.11
N PHE A 182 -14.14 15.90 6.94
CA PHE A 182 -14.28 16.61 5.65
C PHE A 182 -15.71 16.67 5.10
N SER A 183 -16.69 16.09 5.79
CA SER A 183 -18.12 16.08 5.38
C SER A 183 -18.85 17.40 5.71
#